data_8c5f6ce5b543bbf6263c92b3c330be74
#
_entry.id   8c5f6ce5b543bbf6263c92b3c330be74
#
_cell.length_a   1.000
_cell.length_b   1.000
_cell.length_c   1.000
_cell.angle_alpha   90.00
_cell.angle_beta   90.00
_cell.angle_gamma   90.00
#
_symmetry.space_group_name_H-M   'P 1'
#
loop_
_entity.id
_entity.type
_entity.pdbx_description
1 polymer ?
#
loop_
_entity_poly.entity_id
_entity_poly.type
_entity_poly.pdbx_seq_one_letter_code
_entity_poly.pdbx_strand_id
1 'polypeptide(L)'
;MKKIKELYDDIMELTGEITKDHVGAYAAQTAIFFMLCMIPIILLLLTMVQYTPVTKADVMMAVIQVFPSSVDSLITSIVNQVYNQSSGIIPITIVVALWSAGKGVLAMSSGLNCVYNCRETRNYFFLRIRATVYTVMFILVIIFLLVLSVFGNSLNIFIAEHVPFLRNMADWLIRARNIITPIVMIVFLLLIYKFLPNRRDTYKRQLPGAVFSTLGWMVISWVFSVYVDVFKGFSSMYGSLTTIMLIMMWMYFCMYCILIGGELNVMFGEKIDESEER
;
A
#
# COMPACT_ATOMS: atom_id res chain seq x y z
N MET A 1 -24.98 30.33 0.06
CA MET A 1 -24.73 30.30 1.50
C MET A 1 -25.13 28.95 2.12
N LYS A 2 -26.32 28.37 1.80
CA LYS A 2 -26.78 27.08 2.37
C LYS A 2 -25.80 25.94 2.11
N LYS A 3 -25.36 25.73 0.87
CA LYS A 3 -24.36 24.67 0.50
C LYS A 3 -23.00 24.83 1.18
N ILE A 4 -22.54 26.06 1.44
CA ILE A 4 -21.26 26.32 2.12
C ILE A 4 -21.38 25.95 3.60
N LYS A 5 -22.52 26.22 4.21
CA LYS A 5 -22.80 25.86 5.61
C LYS A 5 -22.91 24.34 5.77
N GLU A 6 -23.63 23.66 4.88
CA GLU A 6 -23.71 22.20 4.85
C GLU A 6 -22.32 21.55 4.70
N LEU A 7 -21.47 22.07 3.79
CA LEU A 7 -20.09 21.58 3.64
C LEU A 7 -19.24 21.82 4.90
N TYR A 8 -19.41 22.97 5.55
CA TYR A 8 -18.71 23.27 6.80
C TYR A 8 -19.14 22.32 7.93
N ASP A 9 -20.43 22.07 8.07
CA ASP A 9 -20.98 21.15 9.08
C ASP A 9 -20.48 19.72 8.80
N ASP A 10 -20.47 19.24 7.56
CA ASP A 10 -19.90 17.94 7.17
C ASP A 10 -18.40 17.81 7.51
N ILE A 11 -17.59 18.85 7.29
CA ILE A 11 -16.17 18.85 7.63
C ILE A 11 -15.96 18.83 9.14
N MET A 12 -16.76 19.56 9.90
CA MET A 12 -16.69 19.57 11.37
C MET A 12 -17.07 18.21 11.95
N GLU A 13 -18.11 17.59 11.43
CA GLU A 13 -18.53 16.24 11.79
C GLU A 13 -17.42 15.23 11.51
N LEU A 14 -16.88 15.20 10.29
CA LEU A 14 -15.75 14.34 9.91
C LEU A 14 -14.55 14.51 10.85
N THR A 15 -14.20 15.75 11.18
CA THR A 15 -13.06 16.04 12.07
C THR A 15 -13.33 15.53 13.50
N GLY A 16 -14.58 15.62 13.94
CA GLY A 16 -15.03 15.08 15.23
C GLY A 16 -14.89 13.56 15.30
N GLU A 17 -15.39 12.83 14.29
CA GLU A 17 -15.32 11.37 14.23
C GLU A 17 -13.85 10.88 14.08
N ILE A 18 -13.02 11.51 13.24
CA ILE A 18 -11.58 11.23 13.14
C ILE A 18 -10.88 11.28 14.50
N THR A 19 -11.24 12.26 15.34
CA THR A 19 -10.64 12.44 16.67
C THR A 19 -11.18 11.39 17.65
N LYS A 20 -12.47 11.16 17.67
CA LYS A 20 -13.18 10.20 18.51
C LYS A 20 -12.70 8.77 18.27
N ASP A 21 -12.54 8.40 17.01
CA ASP A 21 -12.14 7.06 16.59
C ASP A 21 -10.62 6.85 16.58
N HIS A 22 -9.87 7.84 17.10
CA HIS A 22 -8.40 7.77 17.23
C HIS A 22 -7.70 7.37 15.92
N VAL A 23 -8.20 7.84 14.78
CA VAL A 23 -7.68 7.50 13.43
C VAL A 23 -6.18 7.67 13.33
N GLY A 24 -5.64 8.76 13.91
CA GLY A 24 -4.20 9.02 13.92
C GLY A 24 -3.38 7.95 14.65
N ALA A 25 -3.91 7.41 15.77
CA ALA A 25 -3.23 6.35 16.53
C ALA A 25 -3.21 5.03 15.76
N TYR A 26 -4.32 4.64 15.14
CA TYR A 26 -4.38 3.44 14.29
C TYR A 26 -3.55 3.57 13.03
N ALA A 27 -3.50 4.76 12.41
CA ALA A 27 -2.64 5.04 11.26
C ALA A 27 -1.16 4.88 11.64
N ALA A 28 -0.73 5.43 12.77
CA ALA A 28 0.64 5.31 13.27
C ALA A 28 1.00 3.86 13.59
N GLN A 29 0.12 3.13 14.28
CA GLN A 29 0.31 1.72 14.59
C GLN A 29 0.45 0.88 13.32
N THR A 30 -0.41 1.09 12.34
CA THR A 30 -0.40 0.39 11.06
C THR A 30 0.88 0.70 10.29
N ALA A 31 1.27 1.97 10.21
CA ALA A 31 2.49 2.41 9.54
C ALA A 31 3.76 1.78 10.15
N ILE A 32 3.86 1.74 11.48
CA ILE A 32 4.98 1.11 12.18
C ILE A 32 5.06 -0.39 11.85
N PHE A 33 3.93 -1.13 11.89
CA PHE A 33 3.95 -2.55 11.58
C PHE A 33 4.26 -2.82 10.09
N PHE A 34 3.75 -2.01 9.17
CA PHE A 34 4.14 -2.12 7.77
C PHE A 34 5.61 -1.79 7.55
N MET A 35 6.15 -0.78 8.23
CA MET A 35 7.57 -0.46 8.17
C MET A 35 8.44 -1.63 8.66
N LEU A 36 8.08 -2.24 9.80
CA LEU A 36 8.80 -3.40 10.34
C LEU A 36 8.75 -4.62 9.41
N CYS A 37 7.68 -4.77 8.64
CA CYS A 37 7.57 -5.88 7.69
C CYS A 37 8.22 -5.59 6.32
N MET A 38 8.62 -4.34 6.03
CA MET A 38 9.27 -4.02 4.75
C MET A 38 10.56 -4.83 4.53
N ILE A 39 11.40 -4.96 5.55
CA ILE A 39 12.66 -5.71 5.44
C ILE A 39 12.38 -7.18 5.05
N PRO A 40 11.56 -7.95 5.80
CA PRO A 40 11.21 -9.30 5.39
C PRO A 40 10.54 -9.40 4.01
N ILE A 41 9.70 -8.42 3.64
CA ILE A 41 9.05 -8.41 2.32
C ILE A 41 10.08 -8.18 1.21
N ILE A 42 11.00 -7.24 1.37
CA ILE A 42 12.06 -6.98 0.40
C ILE A 42 12.93 -8.22 0.23
N LEU A 43 13.31 -8.87 1.33
CA LEU A 43 14.06 -10.12 1.30
C LEU A 43 13.30 -11.22 0.55
N LEU A 44 11.99 -11.34 0.79
CA LEU A 44 11.12 -12.29 0.09
C LEU A 44 11.07 -12.00 -1.41
N LEU A 45 10.86 -10.75 -1.81
CA LEU A 45 10.81 -10.35 -3.22
C LEU A 45 12.13 -10.63 -3.93
N LEU A 46 13.25 -10.24 -3.33
CA LEU A 46 14.59 -10.51 -3.88
C LEU A 46 14.88 -12.02 -3.99
N THR A 47 14.43 -12.80 -3.01
CA THR A 47 14.55 -14.25 -3.03
C THR A 47 13.72 -14.86 -4.16
N MET A 48 12.49 -14.35 -4.40
CA MET A 48 11.65 -14.82 -5.52
C MET A 48 12.29 -14.51 -6.87
N VAL A 49 12.95 -13.36 -7.01
CA VAL A 49 13.63 -12.96 -8.26
C VAL A 49 14.76 -13.94 -8.64
N GLN A 50 15.43 -14.58 -7.66
CA GLN A 50 16.46 -15.60 -7.93
C GLN A 50 15.96 -16.81 -8.75
N TYR A 51 14.64 -17.09 -8.69
CA TYR A 51 14.01 -18.16 -9.46
C TYR A 51 13.51 -17.71 -10.84
N THR A 52 13.78 -16.47 -11.21
CA THR A 52 13.47 -15.91 -12.53
C THR A 52 14.75 -15.83 -13.37
N PRO A 53 14.67 -15.68 -14.71
CA PRO A 53 15.83 -15.48 -15.55
C PRO A 53 16.50 -14.09 -15.37
N VAL A 54 16.03 -13.29 -14.40
CA VAL A 54 16.58 -11.97 -14.11
C VAL A 54 17.92 -12.10 -13.39
N THR A 55 18.95 -11.48 -13.93
CA THR A 55 20.29 -11.54 -13.34
C THR A 55 20.42 -10.60 -12.14
N LYS A 56 21.40 -10.87 -11.27
CA LYS A 56 21.77 -9.99 -10.16
C LYS A 56 22.06 -8.55 -10.62
N ALA A 57 22.66 -8.40 -11.80
CA ALA A 57 22.99 -7.09 -12.38
C ALA A 57 21.70 -6.33 -12.76
N ASP A 58 20.71 -7.02 -13.34
CA ASP A 58 19.43 -6.42 -13.71
C ASP A 58 18.66 -5.93 -12.46
N VAL A 59 18.66 -6.76 -11.41
CA VAL A 59 18.06 -6.37 -10.12
C VAL A 59 18.76 -5.15 -9.54
N MET A 60 20.09 -5.15 -9.53
CA MET A 60 20.87 -4.03 -9.01
C MET A 60 20.57 -2.74 -9.78
N MET A 61 20.55 -2.78 -11.12
CA MET A 61 20.21 -1.62 -11.94
C MET A 61 18.79 -1.12 -11.66
N ALA A 62 17.81 -2.04 -11.58
CA ALA A 62 16.42 -1.67 -11.32
C ALA A 62 16.23 -1.02 -9.96
N VAL A 63 16.88 -1.55 -8.93
CA VAL A 63 16.73 -1.06 -7.56
C VAL A 63 17.41 0.30 -7.38
N ILE A 64 18.60 0.51 -7.93
CA ILE A 64 19.30 1.80 -7.91
C ILE A 64 18.50 2.90 -8.61
N GLN A 65 17.71 2.55 -9.63
CA GLN A 65 16.85 3.52 -10.32
C GLN A 65 15.60 3.94 -9.51
N VAL A 66 15.16 3.08 -8.62
CA VAL A 66 13.93 3.31 -7.82
C VAL A 66 14.21 4.03 -6.51
N PHE A 67 15.35 3.75 -5.89
CA PHE A 67 15.70 4.27 -4.59
C PHE A 67 16.70 5.46 -4.67
N PRO A 68 16.64 6.40 -3.70
CA PRO A 68 17.62 7.48 -3.62
C PRO A 68 19.03 6.93 -3.39
N SER A 69 20.04 7.60 -3.97
CA SER A 69 21.47 7.23 -3.86
C SER A 69 21.99 7.12 -2.43
N SER A 70 21.32 7.76 -1.46
CA SER A 70 21.63 7.67 -0.03
C SER A 70 21.51 6.26 0.57
N VAL A 71 20.78 5.36 -0.09
CA VAL A 71 20.56 3.97 0.35
C VAL A 71 21.23 2.93 -0.52
N ASP A 72 21.98 3.33 -1.55
CA ASP A 72 22.65 2.42 -2.50
C ASP A 72 23.55 1.38 -1.82
N SER A 73 24.32 1.78 -0.82
CA SER A 73 25.20 0.87 -0.08
C SER A 73 24.42 -0.18 0.71
N LEU A 74 23.29 0.23 1.31
CA LEU A 74 22.41 -0.68 2.05
C LEU A 74 21.74 -1.66 1.11
N ILE A 75 21.21 -1.18 0.00
CA ILE A 75 20.58 -1.99 -1.05
C ILE A 75 21.56 -2.98 -1.65
N THR A 76 22.76 -2.52 -2.02
CA THR A 76 23.83 -3.36 -2.54
C THR A 76 24.19 -4.48 -1.56
N SER A 77 24.27 -4.16 -0.27
CA SER A 77 24.52 -5.14 0.78
C SER A 77 23.40 -6.18 0.87
N ILE A 78 22.13 -5.74 0.86
CA ILE A 78 20.95 -6.63 0.94
C ILE A 78 20.91 -7.54 -0.30
N VAL A 79 21.05 -7.01 -1.51
CA VAL A 79 21.04 -7.81 -2.75
C VAL A 79 22.17 -8.83 -2.73
N ASN A 80 23.40 -8.42 -2.34
CA ASN A 80 24.53 -9.33 -2.22
C ASN A 80 24.26 -10.45 -1.20
N GLN A 81 23.72 -10.13 -0.02
CA GLN A 81 23.40 -11.13 0.99
C GLN A 81 22.36 -12.13 0.49
N VAL A 82 21.29 -11.65 -0.14
CA VAL A 82 20.22 -12.53 -0.64
C VAL A 82 20.76 -13.48 -1.71
N TYR A 83 21.53 -13.00 -2.70
CA TYR A 83 22.07 -13.84 -3.77
C TYR A 83 23.17 -14.80 -3.29
N ASN A 84 23.76 -14.56 -2.12
CA ASN A 84 24.76 -15.43 -1.52
C ASN A 84 24.18 -16.38 -0.45
N GLN A 85 22.89 -16.27 -0.14
CA GLN A 85 22.23 -17.11 0.87
C GLN A 85 21.98 -18.53 0.36
N SER A 86 22.07 -19.49 1.27
CA SER A 86 21.71 -20.88 0.98
C SER A 86 20.18 -21.04 0.86
N SER A 87 19.74 -21.93 -0.02
CA SER A 87 18.32 -22.23 -0.27
C SER A 87 17.50 -22.62 0.98
N GLY A 88 18.17 -23.06 2.05
CA GLY A 88 17.49 -23.48 3.30
C GLY A 88 16.91 -22.34 4.13
N ILE A 89 17.36 -21.10 3.93
CA ILE A 89 16.88 -19.93 4.70
C ILE A 89 15.57 -19.38 4.12
N ILE A 90 15.29 -19.67 2.88
CA ILE A 90 14.13 -19.13 2.14
C ILE A 90 12.78 -19.41 2.83
N PRO A 91 12.45 -20.66 3.24
CA PRO A 91 11.18 -20.93 3.90
C PRO A 91 11.00 -20.16 5.20
N ILE A 92 12.07 -20.00 5.96
CA ILE A 92 12.06 -19.23 7.22
C ILE A 92 11.78 -17.75 6.94
N THR A 93 12.43 -17.17 5.94
CA THR A 93 12.22 -15.78 5.53
C THR A 93 10.77 -15.53 5.09
N ILE A 94 10.17 -16.46 4.32
CA ILE A 94 8.77 -16.39 3.91
C ILE A 94 7.85 -16.37 5.13
N VAL A 95 8.03 -17.29 6.07
CA VAL A 95 7.20 -17.38 7.28
C VAL A 95 7.32 -16.09 8.10
N VAL A 96 8.53 -15.59 8.32
CA VAL A 96 8.78 -14.36 9.09
C VAL A 96 8.17 -13.15 8.37
N ALA A 97 8.30 -13.05 7.05
CA ALA A 97 7.71 -11.96 6.25
C ALA A 97 6.19 -11.95 6.37
N LEU A 98 5.54 -13.08 6.12
CA LEU A 98 4.08 -13.21 6.21
C LEU A 98 3.57 -12.97 7.63
N TRP A 99 4.29 -13.46 8.62
CA TRP A 99 3.94 -13.25 10.03
C TRP A 99 4.04 -11.76 10.41
N SER A 100 5.11 -11.09 10.04
CA SER A 100 5.32 -9.67 10.35
C SER A 100 4.33 -8.78 9.62
N ALA A 101 4.14 -8.99 8.32
CA ALA A 101 3.20 -8.22 7.51
C ALA A 101 1.75 -8.40 7.97
N GLY A 102 1.39 -9.61 8.42
CA GLY A 102 0.07 -9.87 9.00
C GLY A 102 -0.25 -9.02 10.24
N LYS A 103 0.75 -8.53 10.99
CA LYS A 103 0.52 -7.59 12.09
C LYS A 103 0.05 -6.22 11.59
N GLY A 104 0.60 -5.73 10.47
CA GLY A 104 0.17 -4.48 9.85
C GLY A 104 -1.28 -4.57 9.37
N VAL A 105 -1.64 -5.67 8.72
CA VAL A 105 -3.02 -5.90 8.28
C VAL A 105 -3.98 -6.01 9.46
N LEU A 106 -3.58 -6.65 10.58
CA LEU A 106 -4.40 -6.70 11.80
C LEU A 106 -4.58 -5.30 12.42
N ALA A 107 -3.54 -4.47 12.45
CA ALA A 107 -3.62 -3.11 12.95
C ALA A 107 -4.58 -2.26 12.08
N MET A 108 -4.48 -2.38 10.74
CA MET A 108 -5.42 -1.74 9.82
C MET A 108 -6.87 -2.24 10.04
N SER A 109 -7.06 -3.55 10.22
CA SER A 109 -8.38 -4.13 10.52
C SER A 109 -8.97 -3.56 11.80
N SER A 110 -8.15 -3.39 12.86
CA SER A 110 -8.58 -2.79 14.12
C SER A 110 -8.98 -1.33 13.94
N GLY A 111 -8.19 -0.54 13.19
CA GLY A 111 -8.53 0.84 12.87
C GLY A 111 -9.83 0.94 12.08
N LEU A 112 -9.99 0.14 11.03
CA LEU A 112 -11.24 0.13 10.26
C LEU A 112 -12.45 -0.37 11.08
N ASN A 113 -12.27 -1.35 11.98
CA ASN A 113 -13.35 -1.77 12.87
C ASN A 113 -13.77 -0.63 13.82
N CYS A 114 -12.84 0.22 14.28
CA CYS A 114 -13.15 1.41 15.08
C CYS A 114 -13.96 2.42 14.26
N VAL A 115 -13.44 2.83 13.09
CA VAL A 115 -14.10 3.73 12.13
C VAL A 115 -15.52 3.28 11.77
N TYR A 116 -15.71 1.99 11.58
CA TYR A 116 -17.02 1.44 11.24
C TYR A 116 -17.86 1.05 12.45
N ASN A 117 -17.45 1.42 13.67
CA ASN A 117 -18.14 1.08 14.93
C ASN A 117 -18.46 -0.43 15.07
N CYS A 118 -17.57 -1.28 14.58
CA CYS A 118 -17.76 -2.73 14.57
C CYS A 118 -16.93 -3.39 15.67
N ARG A 119 -17.58 -4.25 16.48
CA ARG A 119 -16.84 -5.08 17.42
C ARG A 119 -16.26 -6.30 16.72
N GLU A 120 -14.98 -6.59 16.99
CA GLU A 120 -14.36 -7.79 16.48
C GLU A 120 -14.85 -9.02 17.28
N THR A 121 -15.56 -9.90 16.60
CA THR A 121 -16.13 -11.12 17.19
C THR A 121 -15.45 -12.41 16.69
N ARG A 122 -14.55 -12.28 15.70
CA ARG A 122 -13.87 -13.41 15.07
C ARG A 122 -12.77 -13.95 15.97
N ASN A 123 -12.56 -15.27 15.95
CA ASN A 123 -11.49 -15.91 16.70
C ASN A 123 -10.11 -15.44 16.20
N TYR A 124 -9.15 -15.29 17.11
CA TYR A 124 -7.78 -14.85 16.82
C TYR A 124 -7.12 -15.64 15.68
N PHE A 125 -7.27 -16.98 15.67
CA PHE A 125 -6.70 -17.82 14.61
C PHE A 125 -7.30 -17.49 13.23
N PHE A 126 -8.60 -17.28 13.17
CA PHE A 126 -9.29 -16.90 11.93
C PHE A 126 -8.85 -15.52 11.44
N LEU A 127 -8.74 -14.54 12.35
CA LEU A 127 -8.19 -13.24 12.07
C LEU A 127 -6.77 -13.34 11.52
N ARG A 128 -5.95 -14.21 12.09
CA ARG A 128 -4.57 -14.39 11.67
C ARG A 128 -4.47 -14.98 10.26
N ILE A 129 -5.28 -15.99 9.95
CA ILE A 129 -5.34 -16.59 8.61
C ILE A 129 -5.81 -15.52 7.60
N ARG A 130 -6.86 -14.78 7.90
CA ARG A 130 -7.34 -13.68 7.04
C ARG A 130 -6.26 -12.63 6.81
N ALA A 131 -5.59 -12.17 7.86
CA ALA A 131 -4.51 -11.22 7.76
C ALA A 131 -3.39 -11.72 6.84
N THR A 132 -3.04 -13.01 6.93
CA THR A 132 -2.05 -13.63 6.05
C THR A 132 -2.52 -13.64 4.58
N VAL A 133 -3.78 -14.00 4.32
CA VAL A 133 -4.36 -13.99 2.97
C VAL A 133 -4.35 -12.56 2.38
N TYR A 134 -4.79 -11.55 3.16
CA TYR A 134 -4.74 -10.16 2.71
C TYR A 134 -3.31 -9.66 2.52
N THR A 135 -2.36 -10.10 3.33
CA THR A 135 -0.94 -9.79 3.15
C THR A 135 -0.43 -10.33 1.81
N VAL A 136 -0.74 -11.59 1.49
CA VAL A 136 -0.36 -12.19 0.21
C VAL A 136 -0.99 -11.41 -0.95
N MET A 137 -2.28 -11.08 -0.86
CA MET A 137 -2.97 -10.28 -1.86
C MET A 137 -2.33 -8.88 -2.03
N PHE A 138 -1.97 -8.23 -0.92
CA PHE A 138 -1.28 -6.94 -0.93
C PHE A 138 0.09 -7.03 -1.61
N ILE A 139 0.87 -8.06 -1.29
CA ILE A 139 2.17 -8.30 -1.94
C ILE A 139 1.99 -8.53 -3.45
N LEU A 140 1.00 -9.33 -3.87
CA LEU A 140 0.72 -9.57 -5.28
C LEU A 140 0.33 -8.28 -6.02
N VAL A 141 -0.48 -7.42 -5.40
CA VAL A 141 -0.83 -6.10 -5.97
C VAL A 141 0.42 -5.22 -6.09
N ILE A 142 1.27 -5.17 -5.07
CA ILE A 142 2.53 -4.42 -5.14
C ILE A 142 3.42 -4.95 -6.27
N ILE A 143 3.60 -6.27 -6.36
CA ILE A 143 4.39 -6.90 -7.44
C ILE A 143 3.82 -6.52 -8.81
N PHE A 144 2.50 -6.64 -8.97
CA PHE A 144 1.84 -6.28 -10.23
C PHE A 144 2.08 -4.81 -10.60
N LEU A 145 1.91 -3.89 -9.66
CA LEU A 145 2.13 -2.47 -9.89
C LEU A 145 3.61 -2.14 -10.15
N LEU A 146 4.54 -2.81 -9.46
CA LEU A 146 5.99 -2.67 -9.72
C LEU A 146 6.35 -3.17 -11.11
N VAL A 147 5.89 -4.36 -11.50
CA VAL A 147 6.14 -4.93 -12.81
C VAL A 147 5.58 -4.02 -13.90
N LEU A 148 4.37 -3.51 -13.73
CA LEU A 148 3.77 -2.61 -14.71
C LEU A 148 4.48 -1.25 -14.80
N SER A 149 4.86 -0.65 -13.66
CA SER A 149 5.41 0.71 -13.61
C SER A 149 6.92 0.75 -13.90
N VAL A 150 7.68 -0.16 -13.32
CA VAL A 150 9.16 -0.17 -13.40
C VAL A 150 9.66 -1.01 -14.58
N PHE A 151 9.15 -2.23 -14.69
CA PHE A 151 9.60 -3.18 -15.69
C PHE A 151 8.77 -3.20 -16.98
N GLY A 152 7.78 -2.30 -17.11
CA GLY A 152 6.86 -2.30 -18.25
C GLY A 152 7.56 -2.31 -19.61
N ASN A 153 8.61 -1.51 -19.80
CA ASN A 153 9.36 -1.47 -21.07
C ASN A 153 10.14 -2.77 -21.30
N SER A 154 10.81 -3.30 -20.28
CA SER A 154 11.56 -4.58 -20.36
C SER A 154 10.62 -5.76 -20.58
N LEU A 155 9.45 -5.73 -19.93
CA LEU A 155 8.40 -6.73 -20.12
C LEU A 155 7.86 -6.72 -21.55
N ASN A 156 7.71 -5.54 -22.16
CA ASN A 156 7.28 -5.42 -23.55
C ASN A 156 8.28 -6.07 -24.51
N ILE A 157 9.57 -5.82 -24.33
CA ILE A 157 10.64 -6.42 -25.13
C ILE A 157 10.62 -7.95 -24.98
N PHE A 158 10.55 -8.44 -23.74
CA PHE A 158 10.49 -9.86 -23.43
C PHE A 158 9.28 -10.56 -24.09
N ILE A 159 8.08 -9.95 -23.98
CA ILE A 159 6.85 -10.48 -24.58
C ILE A 159 6.93 -10.45 -26.10
N ALA A 160 7.48 -9.37 -26.67
CA ALA A 160 7.64 -9.27 -28.13
C ALA A 160 8.55 -10.36 -28.71
N GLU A 161 9.57 -10.79 -27.97
CA GLU A 161 10.52 -11.81 -28.37
C GLU A 161 10.00 -13.25 -28.14
N HIS A 162 9.34 -13.51 -27.00
CA HIS A 162 9.00 -14.88 -26.58
C HIS A 162 7.53 -15.25 -26.79
N VAL A 163 6.63 -14.25 -26.79
CA VAL A 163 5.17 -14.49 -26.93
C VAL A 163 4.53 -13.43 -27.83
N PRO A 164 4.86 -13.43 -29.13
CA PRO A 164 4.49 -12.36 -30.08
C PRO A 164 2.98 -12.08 -30.14
N PHE A 165 2.14 -13.11 -29.92
CA PHE A 165 0.69 -12.94 -29.96
C PHE A 165 0.13 -12.03 -28.83
N LEU A 166 0.85 -11.88 -27.72
CA LEU A 166 0.47 -11.00 -26.60
C LEU A 166 1.04 -9.58 -26.73
N ARG A 167 1.85 -9.29 -27.74
CA ARG A 167 2.51 -8.01 -27.94
C ARG A 167 1.55 -6.82 -27.91
N ASN A 168 0.47 -6.90 -28.69
CA ASN A 168 -0.50 -5.79 -28.76
C ASN A 168 -1.18 -5.51 -27.40
N MET A 169 -1.43 -6.56 -26.61
CA MET A 169 -2.00 -6.44 -25.27
C MET A 169 -0.99 -5.83 -24.29
N ALA A 170 0.27 -6.25 -24.36
CA ALA A 170 1.35 -5.69 -23.54
C ALA A 170 1.58 -4.20 -23.86
N ASP A 171 1.65 -3.84 -25.14
CA ASP A 171 1.79 -2.46 -25.59
C ASP A 171 0.64 -1.57 -25.11
N TRP A 172 -0.59 -2.09 -25.12
CA TRP A 172 -1.76 -1.38 -24.61
C TRP A 172 -1.70 -1.20 -23.09
N LEU A 173 -1.38 -2.25 -22.34
CA LEU A 173 -1.24 -2.22 -20.86
C LEU A 173 -0.19 -1.20 -20.41
N ILE A 174 0.97 -1.19 -21.09
CA ILE A 174 2.07 -0.28 -20.73
C ILE A 174 1.71 1.18 -21.05
N ARG A 175 1.06 1.43 -22.20
CA ARG A 175 0.57 2.79 -22.52
C ARG A 175 -0.51 3.27 -21.58
N ALA A 176 -1.38 2.38 -21.15
CA ALA A 176 -2.49 2.68 -20.24
C ALA A 176 -2.08 2.64 -18.74
N ARG A 177 -0.82 2.36 -18.38
CA ARG A 177 -0.36 2.16 -17.00
C ARG A 177 -0.78 3.30 -16.05
N ASN A 178 -0.74 4.55 -16.51
CA ASN A 178 -1.10 5.71 -15.70
C ASN A 178 -2.60 5.75 -15.33
N ILE A 179 -3.45 5.06 -16.10
CA ILE A 179 -4.88 4.92 -15.83
C ILE A 179 -5.14 3.61 -15.08
N ILE A 180 -4.43 2.55 -15.42
CA ILE A 180 -4.60 1.23 -14.80
C ILE A 180 -4.18 1.26 -13.33
N THR A 181 -3.08 1.92 -13.00
CA THR A 181 -2.57 2.00 -11.62
C THR A 181 -3.60 2.55 -10.63
N PRO A 182 -4.23 3.73 -10.83
CA PRO A 182 -5.26 4.20 -9.91
C PRO A 182 -6.51 3.32 -9.91
N ILE A 183 -6.90 2.71 -11.02
CA ILE A 183 -8.04 1.79 -11.07
C ILE A 183 -7.75 0.54 -10.21
N VAL A 184 -6.57 -0.06 -10.33
CA VAL A 184 -6.16 -1.21 -9.50
C VAL A 184 -6.15 -0.82 -8.03
N MET A 185 -5.65 0.38 -7.67
CA MET A 185 -5.67 0.89 -6.30
C MET A 185 -7.09 1.07 -5.78
N ILE A 186 -8.01 1.65 -6.56
CA ILE A 186 -9.43 1.81 -6.17
C ILE A 186 -10.05 0.44 -5.91
N VAL A 187 -9.87 -0.52 -6.81
CA VAL A 187 -10.39 -1.89 -6.65
C VAL A 187 -9.80 -2.55 -5.40
N PHE A 188 -8.50 -2.42 -5.19
CA PHE A 188 -7.82 -2.98 -4.02
C PHE A 188 -8.33 -2.37 -2.71
N LEU A 189 -8.44 -1.04 -2.61
CA LEU A 189 -8.96 -0.36 -1.42
C LEU A 189 -10.45 -0.67 -1.19
N LEU A 190 -11.22 -0.78 -2.26
CA LEU A 190 -12.62 -1.19 -2.18
C LEU A 190 -12.77 -2.60 -1.58
N LEU A 191 -11.89 -3.54 -1.95
CA LEU A 191 -11.84 -4.87 -1.35
C LEU A 191 -11.42 -4.81 0.12
N ILE A 192 -10.45 -3.96 0.46
CA ILE A 192 -10.04 -3.73 1.86
C ILE A 192 -11.22 -3.23 2.68
N TYR A 193 -11.89 -2.16 2.27
CA TYR A 193 -13.02 -1.58 3.02
C TYR A 193 -14.20 -2.54 3.16
N LYS A 194 -14.42 -3.39 2.16
CA LYS A 194 -15.52 -4.35 2.21
C LYS A 194 -15.24 -5.56 3.08
N PHE A 195 -14.02 -6.10 2.99
CA PHE A 195 -13.73 -7.41 3.56
C PHE A 195 -12.90 -7.38 4.83
N LEU A 196 -12.10 -6.34 5.06
CA LEU A 196 -11.23 -6.29 6.23
C LEU A 196 -12.01 -6.03 7.53
N PRO A 197 -12.97 -5.08 7.60
CA PRO A 197 -13.80 -4.87 8.79
C PRO A 197 -14.72 -6.05 9.08
N ASN A 198 -15.19 -6.12 10.34
CA ASN A 198 -16.12 -7.17 10.77
C ASN A 198 -17.59 -6.74 10.52
N ARG A 199 -17.88 -6.32 9.28
CA ARG A 199 -19.25 -5.96 8.87
C ARG A 199 -19.54 -6.45 7.45
N ARG A 200 -20.82 -6.51 7.10
CA ARG A 200 -21.28 -6.77 5.74
C ARG A 200 -21.87 -5.48 5.18
N ASP A 201 -21.30 -5.02 4.07
CA ASP A 201 -21.76 -3.82 3.40
C ASP A 201 -21.69 -3.96 1.88
N THR A 202 -22.32 -3.04 1.14
CA THR A 202 -22.35 -3.07 -0.33
C THR A 202 -21.11 -2.39 -0.92
N TYR A 203 -20.70 -2.81 -2.13
CA TYR A 203 -19.57 -2.17 -2.83
C TYR A 203 -19.81 -0.69 -3.11
N LYS A 204 -21.06 -0.31 -3.38
CA LYS A 204 -21.42 1.08 -3.69
C LYS A 204 -21.10 2.04 -2.55
N ARG A 205 -21.33 1.60 -1.30
CA ARG A 205 -21.03 2.41 -0.10
C ARG A 205 -19.55 2.57 0.18
N GLN A 206 -18.71 1.65 -0.31
CA GLN A 206 -17.27 1.67 -0.09
C GLN A 206 -16.51 2.43 -1.19
N LEU A 207 -17.16 2.75 -2.30
CA LEU A 207 -16.54 3.38 -3.45
C LEU A 207 -16.05 4.82 -3.18
N PRO A 208 -16.81 5.70 -2.50
CA PRO A 208 -16.35 7.07 -2.24
C PRO A 208 -15.03 7.13 -1.48
N GLY A 209 -14.90 6.35 -0.40
CA GLY A 209 -13.66 6.27 0.37
C GLY A 209 -12.53 5.63 -0.41
N ALA A 210 -12.79 4.61 -1.24
CA ALA A 210 -11.76 4.01 -2.08
C ALA A 210 -11.19 5.00 -3.10
N VAL A 211 -12.05 5.81 -3.73
CA VAL A 211 -11.63 6.88 -4.65
C VAL A 211 -10.84 7.96 -3.91
N PHE A 212 -11.39 8.45 -2.79
CA PHE A 212 -10.74 9.47 -1.96
C PHE A 212 -9.35 9.02 -1.50
N SER A 213 -9.23 7.81 -0.98
CA SER A 213 -7.96 7.28 -0.48
C SER A 213 -6.95 7.04 -1.59
N THR A 214 -7.40 6.63 -2.79
CA THR A 214 -6.50 6.50 -3.94
C THR A 214 -5.96 7.86 -4.37
N LEU A 215 -6.82 8.87 -4.48
CA LEU A 215 -6.40 10.24 -4.82
C LEU A 215 -5.48 10.82 -3.74
N GLY A 216 -5.83 10.65 -2.47
CA GLY A 216 -5.01 11.07 -1.35
C GLY A 216 -3.64 10.41 -1.35
N TRP A 217 -3.57 9.10 -1.59
CA TRP A 217 -2.32 8.38 -1.74
C TRP A 217 -1.45 8.95 -2.87
N MET A 218 -2.05 9.23 -4.03
CA MET A 218 -1.32 9.81 -5.16
C MET A 218 -0.79 11.21 -4.84
N VAL A 219 -1.60 12.05 -4.19
CA VAL A 219 -1.18 13.40 -3.76
C VAL A 219 -0.06 13.33 -2.73
N ILE A 220 -0.21 12.50 -1.69
CA ILE A 220 0.81 12.28 -0.67
C ILE A 220 2.11 11.81 -1.32
N SER A 221 2.06 10.82 -2.20
CA SER A 221 3.24 10.30 -2.89
C SER A 221 3.90 11.36 -3.78
N TRP A 222 3.12 12.17 -4.48
CA TRP A 222 3.64 13.28 -5.28
C TRP A 222 4.33 14.34 -4.39
N VAL A 223 3.69 14.76 -3.30
CA VAL A 223 4.27 15.73 -2.34
C VAL A 223 5.59 15.19 -1.77
N PHE A 224 5.64 13.92 -1.38
CA PHE A 224 6.86 13.30 -0.89
C PHE A 224 7.95 13.19 -1.95
N SER A 225 7.60 12.90 -3.20
CA SER A 225 8.56 12.90 -4.32
C SER A 225 9.20 14.29 -4.49
N VAL A 226 8.38 15.33 -4.55
CA VAL A 226 8.86 16.73 -4.64
C VAL A 226 9.72 17.09 -3.43
N TYR A 227 9.29 16.71 -2.23
CA TYR A 227 10.06 16.97 -0.99
C TYR A 227 11.44 16.35 -1.04
N VAL A 228 11.56 15.08 -1.41
CA VAL A 228 12.85 14.36 -1.52
C VAL A 228 13.75 15.00 -2.58
N ASP A 229 13.18 15.45 -3.71
CA ASP A 229 13.94 16.07 -4.80
C ASP A 229 14.48 17.47 -4.41
N VAL A 230 13.69 18.25 -3.69
CA VAL A 230 14.05 19.62 -3.28
C VAL A 230 15.03 19.62 -2.11
N PHE A 231 14.80 18.75 -1.12
CA PHE A 231 15.56 18.76 0.15
C PHE A 231 16.72 17.73 0.18
N LYS A 232 17.49 17.63 -0.91
CA LYS A 232 18.67 16.72 -0.99
C LYS A 232 19.73 16.94 0.12
N GLY A 233 19.72 18.10 0.77
CA GLY A 233 20.70 18.46 1.84
C GLY A 233 20.47 17.78 3.19
N PHE A 234 19.27 17.32 3.54
CA PHE A 234 19.00 16.67 4.81
C PHE A 234 19.69 15.30 4.96
N SER A 235 19.89 14.61 3.85
CA SER A 235 20.63 13.34 3.81
C SER A 235 22.10 13.49 4.26
N SER A 236 22.68 14.67 4.12
CA SER A 236 24.08 14.91 4.52
C SER A 236 24.28 15.02 6.04
N MET A 237 23.26 15.42 6.79
CA MET A 237 23.38 15.61 8.26
C MET A 237 23.04 14.34 9.04
N TYR A 238 22.00 13.60 8.63
CA TYR A 238 21.49 12.45 9.38
C TYR A 238 21.57 11.13 8.60
N GLY A 239 22.12 11.13 7.39
CA GLY A 239 22.35 9.93 6.58
C GLY A 239 21.09 9.10 6.33
N SER A 240 21.22 7.77 6.46
CA SER A 240 20.14 6.82 6.25
C SER A 240 18.95 6.97 7.22
N LEU A 241 19.14 7.57 8.40
CA LEU A 241 18.07 7.80 9.38
C LEU A 241 16.99 8.73 8.81
N THR A 242 17.39 9.76 8.06
CA THR A 242 16.42 10.66 7.38
C THR A 242 15.50 9.89 6.43
N THR A 243 16.08 8.99 5.64
CA THR A 243 15.29 8.19 4.68
C THR A 243 14.28 7.29 5.41
N ILE A 244 14.70 6.65 6.50
CA ILE A 244 13.81 5.81 7.32
C ILE A 244 12.65 6.65 7.89
N MET A 245 12.96 7.83 8.45
CA MET A 245 11.94 8.73 9.00
C MET A 245 10.96 9.23 7.92
N LEU A 246 11.48 9.58 6.74
CA LEU A 246 10.63 10.01 5.62
C LEU A 246 9.70 8.89 5.13
N ILE A 247 10.20 7.66 4.99
CA ILE A 247 9.38 6.51 4.62
C ILE A 247 8.30 6.25 5.68
N MET A 248 8.65 6.31 6.98
CA MET A 248 7.68 6.16 8.06
C MET A 248 6.59 7.25 8.02
N MET A 249 6.98 8.49 7.78
CA MET A 249 6.05 9.61 7.68
C MET A 249 5.14 9.49 6.45
N TRP A 250 5.69 9.11 5.30
CA TRP A 250 4.92 8.81 4.10
C TRP A 250 3.90 7.69 4.35
N MET A 251 4.36 6.59 4.95
CA MET A 251 3.49 5.46 5.28
C MET A 251 2.38 5.88 6.26
N TYR A 252 2.71 6.69 7.27
CA TYR A 252 1.73 7.23 8.21
C TYR A 252 0.63 8.02 7.51
N PHE A 253 0.98 8.97 6.64
CA PHE A 253 -0.01 9.76 5.92
C PHE A 253 -0.85 8.93 4.96
N CYS A 254 -0.25 7.92 4.31
CA CYS A 254 -0.99 6.98 3.48
C CYS A 254 -2.01 6.17 4.29
N MET A 255 -1.62 5.63 5.45
CA MET A 255 -2.54 4.88 6.33
C MET A 255 -3.61 5.80 6.92
N TYR A 256 -3.25 7.02 7.29
CA TYR A 256 -4.19 8.03 7.77
C TYR A 256 -5.25 8.36 6.71
N CYS A 257 -4.83 8.55 5.46
CA CYS A 257 -5.73 8.79 4.34
C CYS A 257 -6.69 7.61 4.08
N ILE A 258 -6.20 6.37 4.22
CA ILE A 258 -7.05 5.16 4.09
C ILE A 258 -8.11 5.13 5.20
N LEU A 259 -7.75 5.41 6.45
CA LEU A 259 -8.72 5.40 7.54
C LEU A 259 -9.75 6.54 7.41
N ILE A 260 -9.35 7.74 6.97
CA ILE A 260 -10.29 8.83 6.62
C ILE A 260 -11.25 8.40 5.51
N GLY A 261 -10.75 7.68 4.49
CA GLY A 261 -11.62 7.11 3.46
C GLY A 261 -12.67 6.16 4.02
N GLY A 262 -12.33 5.42 5.09
CA GLY A 262 -13.29 4.63 5.86
C GLY A 262 -14.38 5.48 6.50
N GLU A 263 -14.01 6.59 7.18
CA GLU A 263 -14.95 7.56 7.77
C GLU A 263 -15.90 8.14 6.70
N LEU A 264 -15.34 8.54 5.56
CA LEU A 264 -16.15 9.03 4.44
C LEU A 264 -17.17 7.98 3.98
N ASN A 265 -16.82 6.70 3.95
CA ASN A 265 -17.76 5.64 3.60
C ASN A 265 -18.92 5.53 4.62
N VAL A 266 -18.65 5.75 5.90
CA VAL A 266 -19.70 5.78 6.94
C VAL A 266 -20.63 6.96 6.70
N MET A 267 -20.10 8.17 6.61
CA MET A 267 -20.89 9.39 6.39
C MET A 267 -21.74 9.34 5.12
N PHE A 268 -21.16 8.88 4.00
CA PHE A 268 -21.91 8.72 2.75
C PHE A 268 -22.93 7.59 2.82
N GLY A 269 -22.66 6.53 3.56
CA GLY A 269 -23.59 5.43 3.77
C GLY A 269 -24.84 5.90 4.51
N GLU A 270 -24.71 6.68 5.58
CA GLU A 270 -25.81 7.27 6.35
C GLU A 270 -26.67 8.20 5.49
N LYS A 271 -26.05 9.07 4.69
CA LYS A 271 -26.78 9.96 3.78
C LYS A 271 -27.57 9.21 2.70
N ILE A 272 -27.09 8.05 2.25
CA ILE A 272 -27.84 7.20 1.29
C ILE A 272 -29.06 6.59 1.97
N ASP A 273 -28.92 6.07 3.19
CA ASP A 273 -30.02 5.48 3.94
C ASP A 273 -31.13 6.52 4.22
N GLU A 274 -30.77 7.72 4.65
CA GLU A 274 -31.71 8.82 4.85
C GLU A 274 -32.44 9.23 3.56
N SER A 275 -31.78 9.09 2.39
CA SER A 275 -32.38 9.41 1.10
C SER A 275 -33.34 8.34 0.60
N GLU A 276 -33.16 7.07 0.99
CA GLU A 276 -34.04 5.95 0.64
C GLU A 276 -35.28 5.86 1.57
N GLU A 277 -35.21 6.44 2.78
CA GLU A 277 -36.34 6.50 3.72
C GLU A 277 -37.32 7.67 3.43
N ARG A 278 -36.94 8.63 2.58
CA ARG A 278 -37.78 9.77 2.17
C ARG A 278 -38.53 9.48 0.87
#